data_6ff8255299ca98b2714c3722f95cd7f9
#
_entry.id   6ff8255299ca98b2714c3722f95cd7f9
#
_cell.length_a   1.000
_cell.length_b   1.000
_cell.length_c   1.000
_cell.angle_alpha   90.00
_cell.angle_beta   90.00
_cell.angle_gamma   90.00
#
_symmetry.space_group_name_H-M   'P 1'
#
loop_
_entity.id
_entity.type
_entity.pdbx_description
1 polymer ?
#
loop_
_entity_poly.entity_id
_entity_poly.type
_entity_poly.pdbx_seq_one_letter_code
_entity_poly.pdbx_strand_id
1 'polypeptide(L)'
;MKKKIGITAAVILGILAVCYIGFAVFFQSHFCFGTTIDGIKVGGCSTAKVEQLIEEEIGGYELTLVEREDQTETITASQIGAAPVFHGEIEELLAHQNAFAWPVILFGKSALELEKTVAFDDTKFSGTIEALSCMQEENHRTTGTY
;
A
#
# COMPACT_ATOMS: atom_id res chain seq x y z
N MET A 1 -23.49 44.62 -22.32
CA MET A 1 -22.81 43.91 -21.22
C MET A 1 -23.30 42.49 -21.00
N LYS A 2 -24.62 42.23 -20.93
CA LYS A 2 -25.19 40.89 -20.65
C LYS A 2 -24.76 39.78 -21.63
N LYS A 3 -24.64 40.06 -22.95
CA LYS A 3 -24.18 39.08 -23.95
C LYS A 3 -22.73 38.63 -23.77
N LYS A 4 -21.83 39.54 -23.40
CA LYS A 4 -20.40 39.21 -23.16
C LYS A 4 -20.24 38.32 -21.92
N ILE A 5 -20.99 38.59 -20.87
CA ILE A 5 -21.01 37.78 -19.63
C ILE A 5 -21.51 36.36 -19.94
N GLY A 6 -22.56 36.22 -20.77
CA GLY A 6 -23.07 34.91 -21.16
C GLY A 6 -22.05 34.06 -21.94
N ILE A 7 -21.34 34.68 -22.89
CA ILE A 7 -20.28 34.01 -23.67
C ILE A 7 -19.11 33.58 -22.77
N THR A 8 -18.67 34.46 -21.86
CA THR A 8 -17.56 34.11 -20.93
C THR A 8 -17.99 32.98 -20.00
N ALA A 9 -19.20 32.98 -19.48
CA ALA A 9 -19.72 31.91 -18.62
C ALA A 9 -19.79 30.57 -19.40
N ALA A 10 -20.23 30.58 -20.65
CA ALA A 10 -20.29 29.40 -21.50
C ALA A 10 -18.91 28.81 -21.79
N VAL A 11 -17.90 29.67 -22.04
CA VAL A 11 -16.51 29.23 -22.25
C VAL A 11 -15.94 28.62 -20.98
N ILE A 12 -16.16 29.23 -19.81
CA ILE A 12 -15.70 28.67 -18.53
C ILE A 12 -16.35 27.31 -18.25
N LEU A 13 -17.65 27.19 -18.45
CA LEU A 13 -18.37 25.91 -18.30
C LEU A 13 -17.84 24.84 -19.26
N GLY A 14 -17.53 25.21 -20.51
CA GLY A 14 -16.93 24.31 -21.48
C GLY A 14 -15.56 23.80 -21.04
N ILE A 15 -14.71 24.69 -20.54
CA ILE A 15 -13.38 24.30 -20.02
C ILE A 15 -13.51 23.37 -18.81
N LEU A 16 -14.41 23.69 -17.87
CA LEU A 16 -14.66 22.84 -16.69
C LEU A 16 -15.16 21.46 -17.10
N ALA A 17 -16.07 21.36 -18.08
CA ALA A 17 -16.57 20.09 -18.58
C ALA A 17 -15.45 19.26 -19.23
N VAL A 18 -14.57 19.87 -20.03
CA VAL A 18 -13.42 19.19 -20.65
C VAL A 18 -12.45 18.69 -19.57
N CYS A 19 -12.13 19.53 -18.59
CA CYS A 19 -11.30 19.11 -17.46
C CYS A 19 -11.92 17.96 -16.67
N TYR A 20 -13.21 18.04 -16.37
CA TYR A 20 -13.92 16.99 -15.64
C TYR A 20 -13.85 15.64 -16.36
N ILE A 21 -14.15 15.63 -17.68
CA ILE A 21 -14.08 14.42 -18.49
C ILE A 21 -12.65 13.92 -18.61
N GLY A 22 -11.68 14.83 -18.80
CA GLY A 22 -10.26 14.48 -18.87
C GLY A 22 -9.76 13.75 -17.62
N PHE A 23 -10.12 14.24 -16.43
CA PHE A 23 -9.81 13.55 -15.19
C PHE A 23 -10.58 12.24 -15.03
N ALA A 24 -11.85 12.18 -15.43
CA ALA A 24 -12.61 10.93 -15.36
C ALA A 24 -12.00 9.84 -16.26
N VAL A 25 -11.47 10.19 -17.44
CA VAL A 25 -10.75 9.25 -18.30
C VAL A 25 -9.42 8.84 -17.69
N PHE A 26 -8.67 9.77 -17.09
CA PHE A 26 -7.41 9.49 -16.40
C PHE A 26 -7.62 8.48 -15.24
N PHE A 27 -8.67 8.67 -14.44
CA PHE A 27 -8.99 7.79 -13.31
C PHE A 27 -9.60 6.44 -13.69
N GLN A 28 -9.76 6.12 -14.96
CA GLN A 28 -10.07 4.76 -15.40
C GLN A 28 -8.85 3.82 -15.27
N SER A 29 -7.64 4.37 -15.29
CA SER A 29 -6.38 3.63 -15.16
C SER A 29 -5.54 4.03 -13.95
N HIS A 30 -6.03 4.98 -13.14
CA HIS A 30 -5.36 5.50 -11.96
C HIS A 30 -6.35 5.65 -10.81
N PHE A 31 -5.88 5.48 -9.59
CA PHE A 31 -6.71 5.72 -8.41
C PHE A 31 -7.05 7.20 -8.26
N CYS A 32 -8.29 7.51 -7.86
CA CYS A 32 -8.73 8.87 -7.60
C CYS A 32 -7.88 9.55 -6.53
N PHE A 33 -7.65 10.84 -6.67
CA PHE A 33 -6.97 11.62 -5.63
C PHE A 33 -7.72 11.50 -4.29
N GLY A 34 -6.97 11.35 -3.20
CA GLY A 34 -7.54 11.15 -1.88
C GLY A 34 -7.82 9.70 -1.51
N THR A 35 -7.54 8.74 -2.42
CA THR A 35 -7.63 7.30 -2.13
C THR A 35 -6.41 6.82 -1.34
N THR A 36 -6.68 6.00 -0.34
CA THR A 36 -5.67 5.24 0.41
C THR A 36 -6.02 3.75 0.38
N ILE A 37 -5.01 2.89 0.33
CA ILE A 37 -5.13 1.44 0.50
C ILE A 37 -4.33 1.07 1.74
N ASP A 38 -4.98 0.54 2.77
CA ASP A 38 -4.38 0.20 4.08
C ASP A 38 -3.53 1.35 4.68
N GLY A 39 -3.95 2.59 4.46
CA GLY A 39 -3.24 3.79 4.91
C GLY A 39 -2.18 4.32 3.94
N ILE A 40 -1.78 3.56 2.93
CA ILE A 40 -0.84 4.01 1.89
C ILE A 40 -1.58 4.95 0.93
N LYS A 41 -1.00 6.10 0.65
CA LYS A 41 -1.56 7.08 -0.29
C LYS A 41 -1.33 6.63 -1.72
N VAL A 42 -2.40 6.26 -2.41
CA VAL A 42 -2.34 5.76 -3.80
C VAL A 42 -3.00 6.68 -4.82
N GLY A 43 -3.50 7.84 -4.38
CA GLY A 43 -4.17 8.80 -5.27
C GLY A 43 -3.29 9.25 -6.43
N GLY A 44 -3.78 9.06 -7.67
CA GLY A 44 -3.04 9.35 -8.91
C GLY A 44 -2.06 8.25 -9.34
N CYS A 45 -1.95 7.14 -8.60
CA CYS A 45 -1.11 6.01 -8.96
C CYS A 45 -1.84 5.02 -9.86
N SER A 46 -1.10 4.38 -10.78
CA SER A 46 -1.55 3.20 -11.51
C SER A 46 -1.45 1.94 -10.63
N THR A 47 -2.06 0.83 -11.04
CA THR A 47 -1.99 -0.45 -10.33
C THR A 47 -0.54 -0.89 -10.10
N ALA A 48 0.30 -0.88 -11.13
CA ALA A 48 1.72 -1.22 -11.03
C ALA A 48 2.50 -0.32 -10.02
N LYS A 49 2.15 0.96 -9.92
CA LYS A 49 2.79 1.84 -8.92
C LYS A 49 2.30 1.53 -7.52
N VAL A 50 1.05 1.12 -7.36
CA VAL A 50 0.49 0.70 -6.06
C VAL A 50 1.15 -0.59 -5.60
N GLU A 51 1.32 -1.59 -6.48
CA GLU A 51 2.09 -2.81 -6.18
C GLU A 51 3.47 -2.48 -5.63
N GLN A 52 4.21 -1.61 -6.34
CA GLN A 52 5.53 -1.18 -5.92
C GLN A 52 5.53 -0.50 -4.54
N LEU A 53 4.54 0.36 -4.24
CA LEU A 53 4.43 1.01 -2.93
C LEU A 53 4.17 0.00 -1.81
N ILE A 54 3.37 -1.04 -2.08
CA ILE A 54 3.09 -2.11 -1.12
C ILE A 54 4.33 -2.99 -0.92
N GLU A 55 5.08 -3.29 -2.00
CA GLU A 55 6.36 -4.00 -1.91
C GLU A 55 7.39 -3.24 -1.07
N GLU A 56 7.50 -1.92 -1.28
CA GLU A 56 8.39 -1.06 -0.51
C GLU A 56 8.01 -1.06 0.98
N GLU A 57 6.71 -1.02 1.30
CA GLU A 57 6.22 -1.04 2.68
C GLU A 57 6.53 -2.38 3.36
N ILE A 58 6.23 -3.50 2.69
CA ILE A 58 6.51 -4.85 3.21
C ILE A 58 8.02 -5.07 3.34
N GLY A 59 8.80 -4.64 2.35
CA GLY A 59 10.26 -4.72 2.39
C GLY A 59 10.92 -3.95 3.53
N GLY A 60 10.26 -2.87 3.97
CA GLY A 60 10.69 -2.06 5.12
C GLY A 60 10.24 -2.59 6.49
N TYR A 61 9.48 -3.70 6.52
CA TYR A 61 8.99 -4.24 7.78
C TYR A 61 10.10 -4.90 8.60
N GLU A 62 10.13 -4.55 9.89
CA GLU A 62 11.10 -5.08 10.85
C GLU A 62 10.36 -5.63 12.07
N LEU A 63 10.67 -6.85 12.46
CA LEU A 63 10.18 -7.48 13.68
C LEU A 63 11.28 -7.47 14.72
N THR A 64 11.08 -6.74 15.81
CA THR A 64 11.99 -6.75 16.96
C THR A 64 11.54 -7.80 17.96
N LEU A 65 12.39 -8.77 18.19
CA LEU A 65 12.24 -9.79 19.23
C LEU A 65 12.90 -9.29 20.51
N VAL A 66 12.16 -9.33 21.61
CA VAL A 66 12.70 -9.01 22.93
C VAL A 66 12.97 -10.33 23.64
N GLU A 67 14.24 -10.59 23.91
CA GLU A 67 14.69 -11.80 24.58
C GLU A 67 14.86 -11.58 26.10
N ARG A 68 15.33 -12.62 26.78
CA ARG A 68 15.64 -12.52 28.22
C ARG A 68 16.78 -11.52 28.43
N GLU A 69 16.77 -10.83 29.57
CA GLU A 69 17.77 -9.82 29.96
C GLU A 69 17.75 -8.55 29.07
N ASP A 70 16.54 -8.21 28.51
CA ASP A 70 16.32 -7.03 27.65
C ASP A 70 17.20 -7.01 26.38
N GLN A 71 17.71 -8.17 25.95
CA GLN A 71 18.36 -8.28 24.65
C GLN A 71 17.32 -8.23 23.55
N THR A 72 17.65 -7.56 22.46
CA THR A 72 16.76 -7.41 21.31
C THR A 72 17.45 -7.89 20.04
N GLU A 73 16.73 -8.71 19.27
CA GLU A 73 17.12 -9.08 17.91
C GLU A 73 16.08 -8.60 16.92
N THR A 74 16.52 -8.19 15.74
CA THR A 74 15.64 -7.69 14.70
C THR A 74 15.70 -8.60 13.49
N ILE A 75 14.51 -9.03 13.03
CA ILE A 75 14.33 -9.76 11.78
C ILE A 75 13.69 -8.80 10.78
N THR A 76 14.34 -8.62 9.62
CA THR A 76 13.80 -7.81 8.54
C THR A 76 13.05 -8.67 7.52
N ALA A 77 12.09 -8.08 6.82
CA ALA A 77 11.36 -8.74 5.74
C ALA A 77 12.31 -9.32 4.67
N SER A 78 13.39 -8.61 4.35
CA SER A 78 14.39 -9.04 3.37
C SER A 78 15.16 -10.29 3.81
N GLN A 79 15.43 -10.46 5.11
CA GLN A 79 16.12 -11.63 5.64
C GLN A 79 15.31 -12.91 5.46
N ILE A 80 13.99 -12.82 5.56
CA ILE A 80 13.08 -13.96 5.37
C ILE A 80 12.54 -14.04 3.94
N GLY A 81 12.93 -13.12 3.05
CA GLY A 81 12.43 -13.05 1.68
C GLY A 81 10.94 -12.79 1.60
N ALA A 82 10.38 -11.99 2.53
CA ALA A 82 8.98 -11.63 2.52
C ALA A 82 8.68 -10.73 1.33
N ALA A 83 7.65 -11.10 0.56
CA ALA A 83 7.16 -10.33 -0.58
C ALA A 83 5.64 -10.46 -0.68
N PRO A 84 4.93 -9.39 -1.08
CA PRO A 84 3.51 -9.51 -1.37
C PRO A 84 3.28 -10.35 -2.62
N VAL A 85 2.17 -11.05 -2.66
CA VAL A 85 1.70 -11.79 -3.83
C VAL A 85 0.38 -11.18 -4.25
N PHE A 86 0.34 -10.69 -5.49
CA PHE A 86 -0.85 -10.08 -6.07
C PHE A 86 -1.48 -11.06 -7.08
N HIS A 87 -2.80 -11.20 -7.03
CA HIS A 87 -3.59 -12.04 -7.94
C HIS A 87 -4.62 -11.22 -8.73
N GLY A 88 -4.42 -9.89 -8.83
CA GLY A 88 -5.30 -8.95 -9.52
C GLY A 88 -6.23 -8.17 -8.58
N GLU A 89 -6.02 -8.25 -7.26
CA GLU A 89 -6.85 -7.54 -6.27
C GLU A 89 -6.78 -6.02 -6.44
N ILE A 90 -5.61 -5.50 -6.83
CA ILE A 90 -5.41 -4.05 -7.04
C ILE A 90 -6.17 -3.58 -8.28
N GLU A 91 -6.15 -4.37 -9.36
CA GLU A 91 -6.93 -4.14 -10.56
C GLU A 91 -8.43 -4.18 -10.27
N GLU A 92 -8.85 -5.12 -9.43
CA GLU A 92 -10.25 -5.24 -9.00
C GLU A 92 -10.68 -4.01 -8.19
N LEU A 93 -9.88 -3.55 -7.25
CA LEU A 93 -10.15 -2.31 -6.51
C LEU A 93 -10.26 -1.10 -7.44
N LEU A 94 -9.38 -1.00 -8.44
CA LEU A 94 -9.44 0.07 -9.45
C LEU A 94 -10.70 -0.04 -10.31
N ALA A 95 -11.10 -1.25 -10.72
CA ALA A 95 -12.30 -1.48 -11.55
C ALA A 95 -13.58 -1.15 -10.79
N HIS A 96 -13.64 -1.32 -9.48
CA HIS A 96 -14.77 -0.94 -8.64
C HIS A 96 -14.84 0.56 -8.36
N GLN A 97 -13.77 1.31 -8.67
CA GLN A 97 -13.75 2.76 -8.50
C GLN A 97 -14.65 3.44 -9.51
N ASN A 98 -15.51 4.36 -9.03
CA ASN A 98 -16.26 5.24 -9.93
C ASN A 98 -15.39 6.44 -10.33
N ALA A 99 -14.77 6.37 -11.51
CA ALA A 99 -13.90 7.42 -12.03
C ALA A 99 -14.59 8.79 -12.16
N PHE A 100 -15.93 8.82 -12.36
CA PHE A 100 -16.69 10.06 -12.42
C PHE A 100 -16.97 10.69 -11.05
N ALA A 101 -16.79 9.92 -9.97
CA ALA A 101 -16.93 10.43 -8.60
C ALA A 101 -15.65 11.10 -8.07
N TRP A 102 -14.63 11.28 -8.90
CA TRP A 102 -13.32 11.82 -8.48
C TRP A 102 -13.42 13.14 -7.67
N PRO A 103 -14.33 14.10 -7.95
CA PRO A 103 -14.41 15.31 -7.14
C PRO A 103 -14.90 15.01 -5.71
N VAL A 104 -15.80 14.06 -5.56
CA VAL A 104 -16.34 13.65 -4.25
C VAL A 104 -15.26 12.93 -3.44
N ILE A 105 -14.50 12.06 -4.10
CA ILE A 105 -13.40 11.30 -3.47
C ILE A 105 -12.27 12.24 -3.03
N LEU A 106 -11.95 13.25 -3.84
CA LEU A 106 -10.93 14.25 -3.54
C LEU A 106 -11.21 14.97 -2.19
N PHE A 107 -12.46 15.33 -1.95
CA PHE A 107 -12.88 16.04 -0.74
C PHE A 107 -13.29 15.10 0.39
N GLY A 108 -13.89 13.95 0.07
CA GLY A 108 -14.42 12.98 1.02
C GLY A 108 -13.40 11.97 1.54
N LYS A 109 -12.28 11.78 0.82
CA LYS A 109 -11.30 10.69 0.97
C LYS A 109 -11.93 9.31 0.77
N SER A 110 -11.17 8.38 0.26
CA SER A 110 -11.56 6.98 0.10
C SER A 110 -10.51 6.10 0.74
N ALA A 111 -10.90 5.34 1.76
CA ALA A 111 -10.04 4.34 2.37
C ALA A 111 -10.50 2.97 1.86
N LEU A 112 -9.59 2.25 1.23
CA LEU A 112 -9.79 0.90 0.74
C LEU A 112 -8.94 -0.04 1.57
N GLU A 113 -9.41 -1.26 1.73
CA GLU A 113 -8.69 -2.35 2.38
C GLU A 113 -8.30 -3.37 1.31
N LEU A 114 -7.08 -3.87 1.39
CA LEU A 114 -6.56 -4.90 0.50
C LEU A 114 -6.29 -6.16 1.30
N GLU A 115 -6.87 -7.27 0.88
CA GLU A 115 -6.51 -8.57 1.43
C GLU A 115 -5.15 -8.98 0.88
N LYS A 116 -4.11 -8.80 1.70
CA LYS A 116 -2.72 -9.05 1.30
C LYS A 116 -2.33 -10.48 1.61
N THR A 117 -1.82 -11.18 0.62
CA THR A 117 -1.09 -12.43 0.81
C THR A 117 0.39 -12.12 0.77
N VAL A 118 1.10 -12.46 1.84
CA VAL A 118 2.57 -12.33 1.91
C VAL A 118 3.17 -13.72 1.81
N ALA A 119 4.00 -13.94 0.82
CA ALA A 119 4.85 -15.12 0.73
C ALA A 119 6.23 -14.83 1.31
N PHE A 120 6.90 -15.86 1.80
CA PHE A 120 8.28 -15.79 2.27
C PHE A 120 9.06 -17.01 1.76
N ASP A 121 10.37 -16.87 1.74
CA ASP A 121 11.28 -17.94 1.31
C ASP A 121 11.54 -18.87 2.50
N ASP A 122 11.04 -20.11 2.44
CA ASP A 122 11.17 -21.10 3.51
C ASP A 122 12.62 -21.35 3.91
N THR A 123 13.56 -21.33 2.95
CA THR A 123 14.98 -21.55 3.22
C THR A 123 15.59 -20.38 3.97
N LYS A 124 15.28 -19.16 3.55
CA LYS A 124 15.74 -17.95 4.22
C LYS A 124 15.10 -17.80 5.59
N PHE A 125 13.80 -18.08 5.70
CA PHE A 125 13.06 -18.05 6.95
C PHE A 125 13.68 -19.01 7.97
N SER A 126 13.86 -20.30 7.61
CA SER A 126 14.47 -21.31 8.48
C SER A 126 15.88 -20.91 8.89
N GLY A 127 16.71 -20.47 7.94
CA GLY A 127 18.07 -20.02 8.25
C GLY A 127 18.12 -18.80 9.18
N THR A 128 17.18 -17.87 9.03
CA THR A 128 17.08 -16.70 9.91
C THR A 128 16.67 -17.09 11.33
N ILE A 129 15.70 -18.01 11.47
CA ILE A 129 15.26 -18.50 12.79
C ILE A 129 16.39 -19.28 13.49
N GLU A 130 17.10 -20.15 12.78
CA GLU A 130 18.23 -20.91 13.34
C GLU A 130 19.40 -19.99 13.77
N ALA A 131 19.55 -18.84 13.14
CA ALA A 131 20.60 -17.87 13.47
C ALA A 131 20.28 -17.02 14.72
N LEU A 132 19.03 -17.02 15.20
CA LEU A 132 18.63 -16.28 16.39
C LEU A 132 19.38 -16.81 17.63
N SER A 133 19.81 -15.90 18.48
CA SER A 133 20.58 -16.26 19.67
C SER A 133 19.80 -17.14 20.64
N CYS A 134 18.47 -16.94 20.71
CA CYS A 134 17.60 -17.77 21.54
C CYS A 134 17.45 -19.22 21.04
N MET A 135 17.75 -19.48 19.76
CA MET A 135 17.67 -20.82 19.15
C MET A 135 19.01 -21.56 19.16
N GLN A 136 20.10 -20.90 19.52
CA GLN A 136 21.41 -21.56 19.60
C GLN A 136 21.48 -22.43 20.84
N GLU A 137 22.04 -23.66 20.70
CA GLU A 137 22.09 -24.66 21.76
C GLU A 137 22.72 -24.18 23.08
N GLU A 138 23.59 -23.18 23.01
CA GLU A 138 24.26 -22.59 24.15
C GLU A 138 23.32 -21.84 25.10
N ASN A 139 22.19 -21.33 24.56
CA ASN A 139 21.17 -20.60 25.32
C ASN A 139 20.01 -21.50 25.77
N HIS A 140 19.95 -22.75 25.32
CA HIS A 140 18.93 -23.75 25.74
C HIS A 140 19.15 -24.31 27.14
N ARG A 141 20.24 -23.99 27.82
CA ARG A 141 20.46 -24.43 29.20
C ARG A 141 19.56 -23.69 30.19
N THR A 142 18.32 -24.13 30.28
CA THR A 142 17.59 -24.00 31.54
C THR A 142 18.22 -24.95 32.56
N THR A 143 19.13 -24.46 33.34
CA THR A 143 19.53 -25.13 34.59
C THR A 143 18.37 -25.03 35.55
N GLY A 144 17.42 -25.93 35.43
CA GLY A 144 16.51 -26.25 36.51
C GLY A 144 17.29 -26.99 37.59
N THR A 145 17.88 -26.23 38.52
CA THR A 145 18.33 -26.78 39.79
C THR A 145 17.10 -26.77 40.70
N TYR A 146 16.58 -27.93 41.00
CA TYR A 146 15.62 -28.14 42.07
C TYR A 146 16.39 -28.30 43.42
#